data_b63e611fe761da0ecbd63541fe03a467
#
_entry.id   b63e611fe761da0ecbd63541fe03a467
#
_cell.length_a   1.000
_cell.length_b   1.000
_cell.length_c   1.000
_cell.angle_alpha   90.00
_cell.angle_beta   90.00
_cell.angle_gamma   90.00
#
_symmetry.space_group_name_H-M   'P 1'
#
loop_
_entity.id
_entity.type
_entity.pdbx_description
1 polymer ?
#
loop_
_entity_poly.entity_id
_entity_poly.type
_entity_poly.pdbx_seq_one_letter_code
_entity_poly.pdbx_strand_id
1 'polypeptide(L)'
;MSCIFDKIVAGEIPSNKVLENDKFLAFHDINPKAPVHILIIPKKHYENFQEMDPALMGEMTKFIQEVAIVIGVDKTGYRLVTNCGENSGQEVMHLHFHMLGGTSLKWTDNHQNDPKSSF
;
A
#
# COMPACT_ATOMS: atom_id res chain seq x y z
N MET A 1 3.45 -9.47 18.51
CA MET A 1 2.45 -10.33 17.83
C MET A 1 2.50 -10.06 16.33
N SER A 2 2.52 -11.11 15.54
CA SER A 2 2.60 -10.97 14.08
C SER A 2 1.24 -10.62 13.50
N CYS A 3 1.19 -9.60 12.65
CA CYS A 3 0.02 -9.31 11.84
C CYS A 3 0.10 -10.12 10.53
N ILE A 4 -0.97 -10.08 9.73
CA ILE A 4 -1.00 -10.80 8.45
C ILE A 4 0.13 -10.34 7.51
N PHE A 5 0.49 -9.06 7.52
CA PHE A 5 1.57 -8.55 6.67
C PHE A 5 2.94 -9.02 7.17
N ASP A 6 3.15 -9.13 8.49
CA ASP A 6 4.37 -9.73 9.03
C ASP A 6 4.52 -11.17 8.55
N LYS A 7 3.42 -11.91 8.48
CA LYS A 7 3.42 -13.29 7.99
C LYS A 7 3.73 -13.36 6.49
N ILE A 8 3.27 -12.40 5.71
CA ILE A 8 3.59 -12.31 4.29
C ILE A 8 5.08 -12.01 4.12
N VAL A 9 5.63 -11.08 4.89
CA VAL A 9 7.06 -10.75 4.87
C VAL A 9 7.91 -11.97 5.20
N ALA A 10 7.48 -12.75 6.19
CA ALA A 10 8.18 -13.96 6.62
C ALA A 10 8.01 -15.14 5.66
N GLY A 11 7.13 -15.04 4.65
CA GLY A 11 6.86 -16.12 3.72
C GLY A 11 5.92 -17.18 4.25
N GLU A 12 5.31 -16.96 5.40
CA GLU A 12 4.35 -17.91 6.00
C GLU A 12 3.01 -17.91 5.28
N ILE A 13 2.64 -16.77 4.67
CA ILE A 13 1.45 -16.61 3.86
C ILE A 13 1.90 -16.19 2.47
N PRO A 14 1.46 -16.87 1.40
CA PRO A 14 1.85 -16.50 0.04
C PRO A 14 1.27 -15.15 -0.36
N SER A 15 1.97 -14.45 -1.25
CA SER A 15 1.51 -13.21 -1.84
C SER A 15 1.96 -13.15 -3.29
N ASN A 16 1.23 -12.38 -4.09
CA ASN A 16 1.61 -12.15 -5.48
C ASN A 16 2.50 -10.92 -5.52
N LYS A 17 3.81 -11.13 -5.37
CA LYS A 17 4.80 -10.06 -5.24
C LYS A 17 5.00 -9.30 -6.55
N VAL A 18 5.18 -8.00 -6.44
CA VAL A 18 5.51 -7.11 -7.54
C VAL A 18 6.98 -6.72 -7.48
N LEU A 19 7.45 -6.32 -6.30
CA LEU A 19 8.82 -5.87 -6.09
C LEU A 19 9.17 -6.05 -4.62
N GLU A 20 10.43 -6.32 -4.36
CA GLU A 20 10.91 -6.53 -2.99
C GLU A 20 12.38 -6.11 -2.89
N ASN A 21 12.74 -5.51 -1.77
CA ASN A 21 14.14 -5.31 -1.39
C ASN A 21 14.31 -5.60 0.10
N ASP A 22 15.44 -5.23 0.68
CA ASP A 22 15.73 -5.54 2.08
C ASP A 22 14.72 -4.94 3.06
N LYS A 23 14.11 -3.80 2.71
CA LYS A 23 13.31 -3.01 3.64
C LYS A 23 11.83 -2.94 3.29
N PHE A 24 11.47 -3.23 2.03
CA PHE A 24 10.11 -3.02 1.54
C PHE A 24 9.64 -4.19 0.72
N LEU A 25 8.32 -4.34 0.66
CA LEU A 25 7.65 -5.36 -0.15
C LEU A 25 6.41 -4.74 -0.79
N ALA A 26 6.21 -5.03 -2.07
CA ALA A 26 5.00 -4.66 -2.80
C ALA A 26 4.34 -5.90 -3.37
N PHE A 27 3.04 -6.01 -3.22
CA PHE A 27 2.27 -7.16 -3.71
C PHE A 27 0.85 -6.76 -4.08
N HIS A 28 0.21 -7.56 -4.93
CA HIS A 28 -1.15 -7.31 -5.36
C HIS A 28 -2.15 -7.50 -4.22
N ASP A 29 -3.10 -6.58 -4.09
CA ASP A 29 -4.22 -6.76 -3.18
C ASP A 29 -5.12 -7.88 -3.72
N ILE A 30 -5.53 -8.81 -2.85
CA ILE A 30 -6.40 -9.93 -3.25
C ILE A 30 -7.84 -9.50 -3.49
N ASN A 31 -8.22 -8.32 -3.00
CA ASN A 31 -9.55 -7.72 -3.20
C ASN A 31 -9.40 -6.36 -3.87
N PRO A 32 -8.95 -6.32 -5.15
CA PRO A 32 -8.62 -5.06 -5.80
C PRO A 32 -9.83 -4.14 -5.95
N LYS A 33 -9.60 -2.85 -5.73
CA LYS A 33 -10.60 -1.79 -5.89
C LYS A 33 -10.40 -1.02 -7.20
N ALA A 34 -9.38 -1.40 -7.97
CA ALA A 34 -9.06 -0.82 -9.27
C ALA A 34 -8.32 -1.88 -10.08
N PRO A 35 -8.20 -1.73 -11.42
CA PRO A 35 -7.44 -2.69 -12.24
C PRO A 35 -6.01 -2.87 -11.75
N VAL A 36 -5.38 -1.80 -11.24
CA VAL A 36 -4.10 -1.87 -10.54
C VAL A 36 -4.38 -1.50 -9.09
N HIS A 37 -4.09 -2.43 -8.19
CA HIS A 37 -4.23 -2.20 -6.75
C HIS A 37 -3.09 -2.94 -6.06
N ILE A 38 -2.04 -2.20 -5.73
CA ILE A 38 -0.82 -2.72 -5.12
C ILE A 38 -0.73 -2.24 -3.68
N LEU A 39 -0.35 -3.14 -2.78
CA LEU A 39 -0.03 -2.80 -1.40
C LEU A 39 1.48 -2.70 -1.26
N ILE A 40 1.95 -1.64 -0.61
CA ILE A 40 3.37 -1.40 -0.41
C ILE A 40 3.60 -1.23 1.07
N ILE A 41 4.47 -2.06 1.63
CA ILE A 41 4.70 -2.11 3.08
C ILE A 41 6.19 -2.02 3.40
N PRO A 42 6.57 -1.44 4.54
CA PRO A 42 7.88 -1.69 5.12
C PRO A 42 7.90 -3.08 5.74
N LYS A 43 9.03 -3.76 5.66
CA LYS A 43 9.18 -5.07 6.30
C LYS A 43 9.22 -4.95 7.82
N LYS A 44 9.85 -3.88 8.32
CA LYS A 44 9.78 -3.56 9.73
C LYS A 44 8.36 -3.17 10.09
N HIS A 45 7.85 -3.70 11.18
CA HIS A 45 6.49 -3.39 11.60
C HIS A 45 6.38 -1.99 12.18
N TYR A 46 5.61 -1.13 11.51
CA TYR A 46 5.10 0.12 12.06
C TYR A 46 3.58 0.01 12.04
N GLU A 47 2.93 0.42 13.08
CA GLU A 47 1.47 0.28 13.17
C GLU A 47 0.76 1.12 12.10
N ASN A 48 1.27 2.33 11.83
CA ASN A 48 0.68 3.26 10.88
C ASN A 48 1.69 4.35 10.49
N PHE A 49 1.25 5.26 9.66
CA PHE A 49 2.11 6.34 9.17
C PHE A 49 2.61 7.25 10.31
N GLN A 50 1.79 7.45 11.35
CA GLN A 50 2.17 8.31 12.47
C GLN A 50 3.35 7.73 13.27
N GLU A 51 3.47 6.41 13.29
CA GLU A 51 4.52 5.70 14.03
C GLU A 51 5.76 5.42 13.21
N MET A 52 5.72 5.67 11.90
CA MET A 52 6.85 5.41 11.02
C MET A 52 8.04 6.31 11.34
N ASP A 53 9.24 5.73 11.32
CA ASP A 53 10.47 6.50 11.37
C ASP A 53 10.56 7.39 10.11
N PRO A 54 10.52 8.72 10.25
CA PRO A 54 10.55 9.60 9.08
C PRO A 54 11.83 9.47 8.25
N ALA A 55 12.92 9.03 8.85
CA ALA A 55 14.18 8.81 8.11
C ALA A 55 14.05 7.74 7.04
N LEU A 56 13.07 6.82 7.17
CA LEU A 56 12.85 5.75 6.21
C LEU A 56 12.07 6.23 4.98
N MET A 57 11.40 7.36 5.05
CA MET A 57 10.46 7.80 4.02
C MET A 57 11.14 8.05 2.65
N GLY A 58 12.36 8.54 2.65
CA GLY A 58 13.09 8.76 1.39
C GLY A 58 13.31 7.48 0.62
N GLU A 59 13.73 6.42 1.30
CA GLU A 59 13.93 5.11 0.68
C GLU A 59 12.60 4.50 0.25
N MET A 60 11.57 4.67 1.07
CA MET A 60 10.24 4.16 0.75
C MET A 60 9.65 4.87 -0.47
N THR A 61 9.85 6.17 -0.57
CA THR A 61 9.42 6.96 -1.74
C THR A 61 10.06 6.41 -3.01
N LYS A 62 11.37 6.16 -2.98
CA LYS A 62 12.08 5.60 -4.12
C LYS A 62 11.52 4.23 -4.51
N PHE A 63 11.26 3.39 -3.52
CA PHE A 63 10.68 2.06 -3.74
C PHE A 63 9.28 2.16 -4.38
N ILE A 64 8.44 3.05 -3.87
CA ILE A 64 7.09 3.27 -4.42
C ILE A 64 7.17 3.74 -5.88
N GLN A 65 8.08 4.64 -6.19
CA GLN A 65 8.29 5.11 -7.56
C GLN A 65 8.73 3.98 -8.48
N GLU A 66 9.59 3.09 -8.01
CA GLU A 66 10.01 1.91 -8.76
C GLU A 66 8.84 0.96 -9.01
N VAL A 67 7.98 0.76 -8.01
CA VAL A 67 6.78 -0.08 -8.16
C VAL A 67 5.88 0.48 -9.26
N ALA A 68 5.68 1.78 -9.30
CA ALA A 68 4.87 2.42 -10.32
C ALA A 68 5.42 2.16 -11.74
N ILE A 69 6.75 2.18 -11.88
CA ILE A 69 7.41 1.89 -13.16
C ILE A 69 7.21 0.42 -13.53
N VAL A 70 7.43 -0.50 -12.60
CA VAL A 70 7.30 -1.94 -12.86
C VAL A 70 5.88 -2.29 -13.28
N ILE A 71 4.88 -1.70 -12.63
CA ILE A 71 3.47 -1.95 -12.93
C ILE A 71 2.99 -1.16 -14.16
N GLY A 72 3.72 -0.11 -14.54
CA GLY A 72 3.39 0.66 -15.74
C GLY A 72 2.40 1.80 -15.53
N VAL A 73 2.24 2.29 -14.30
CA VAL A 73 1.33 3.40 -14.01
C VAL A 73 2.06 4.73 -13.78
N ASP A 74 3.37 4.75 -13.90
CA ASP A 74 4.17 5.95 -13.69
C ASP A 74 3.84 7.07 -14.69
N LYS A 75 3.44 6.71 -15.92
CA LYS A 75 3.12 7.68 -16.96
C LYS A 75 1.65 8.03 -17.06
N THR A 76 0.77 7.06 -16.81
CA THR A 76 -0.67 7.27 -16.87
C THR A 76 -1.22 7.87 -15.59
N GLY A 77 -0.53 7.65 -14.48
CA GLY A 77 -0.92 8.18 -13.19
C GLY A 77 -1.49 7.15 -12.25
N TYR A 78 -1.38 7.45 -10.98
CA TYR A 78 -1.89 6.57 -9.93
C TYR A 78 -2.24 7.39 -8.69
N ARG A 79 -3.04 6.80 -7.83
CA ARG A 79 -3.38 7.38 -6.53
C ARG A 79 -2.65 6.59 -5.46
N LEU A 80 -2.01 7.31 -4.55
CA LEU A 80 -1.32 6.72 -3.41
C LEU A 80 -2.09 7.08 -2.15
N VAL A 81 -2.49 6.07 -1.39
CA VAL A 81 -3.31 6.25 -0.19
C VAL A 81 -2.72 5.47 0.96
N THR A 82 -2.63 6.08 2.12
CA THR A 82 -2.41 5.35 3.35
C THR A 82 -3.47 5.76 4.37
N ASN A 83 -4.00 4.79 5.09
CA ASN A 83 -4.97 5.02 6.15
C ASN A 83 -4.25 4.94 7.49
N CYS A 84 -4.42 5.95 8.31
CA CYS A 84 -3.75 6.05 9.61
C CYS A 84 -4.81 6.20 10.70
N GLY A 85 -4.98 5.16 11.49
CA GLY A 85 -5.85 5.18 12.66
C GLY A 85 -7.31 4.86 12.36
N GLU A 86 -8.10 4.85 13.41
CA GLU A 86 -9.49 4.39 13.38
C GLU A 86 -10.37 5.21 12.44
N ASN A 87 -10.28 6.54 12.51
CA ASN A 87 -11.16 7.41 11.72
C ASN A 87 -10.88 7.34 10.22
N SER A 88 -9.73 6.82 9.81
CA SER A 88 -9.41 6.62 8.40
C SER A 88 -9.95 5.29 7.86
N GLY A 89 -10.36 4.39 8.75
CA GLY A 89 -10.76 3.05 8.37
C GLY A 89 -9.60 2.08 8.20
N GLN A 90 -8.48 2.33 8.89
CA GLN A 90 -7.34 1.41 8.83
C GLN A 90 -7.75 0.04 9.36
N GLU A 91 -7.65 -1.00 8.53
CA GLU A 91 -8.06 -2.35 8.88
C GLU A 91 -6.90 -3.21 9.40
N VAL A 92 -5.74 -3.13 8.74
CA VAL A 92 -4.55 -3.88 9.15
C VAL A 92 -3.60 -2.93 9.85
N MET A 93 -3.22 -3.29 11.09
CA MET A 93 -2.35 -2.47 11.93
C MET A 93 -0.88 -2.71 11.62
N HIS A 94 -0.55 -2.51 10.35
CA HIS A 94 0.80 -2.52 9.81
C HIS A 94 0.78 -1.50 8.67
N LEU A 95 1.63 -0.50 8.76
CA LEU A 95 1.69 0.58 7.77
C LEU A 95 1.69 0.02 6.35
N HIS A 96 0.80 0.51 5.53
CA HIS A 96 0.77 0.16 4.12
C HIS A 96 0.20 1.31 3.30
N PHE A 97 0.71 1.41 2.08
CA PHE A 97 0.20 2.32 1.07
C PHE A 97 -0.54 1.51 0.01
N HIS A 98 -1.67 2.05 -0.44
CA HIS A 98 -2.38 1.52 -1.60
C HIS A 98 -1.96 2.32 -2.82
N MET A 99 -1.59 1.63 -3.88
CA MET A 99 -1.36 2.24 -5.19
C MET A 99 -2.50 1.81 -6.10
N LEU A 100 -3.32 2.74 -6.50
CA LEU A 100 -4.50 2.50 -7.34
C LEU A 100 -4.30 3.16 -8.69
N GLY A 101 -4.58 2.41 -9.76
CA GLY A 101 -4.40 2.91 -11.11
C GLY A 101 -5.00 2.00 -12.16
N GLY A 102 -4.57 2.18 -13.40
CA GLY A 102 -5.05 1.38 -14.52
C GLY A 102 -6.40 1.83 -15.08
N THR A 103 -6.96 2.88 -14.53
CA THR A 103 -8.20 3.50 -15.01
C THR A 103 -8.27 4.92 -14.46
N SER A 104 -9.16 5.73 -15.02
CA SER A 104 -9.42 7.07 -14.47
C SER A 104 -10.16 6.94 -13.15
N LEU A 105 -9.58 7.51 -12.11
CA LEU A 105 -10.15 7.49 -10.77
C LEU A 105 -10.81 8.83 -10.48
N LYS A 106 -12.00 8.80 -9.89
CA LYS A 106 -12.67 9.99 -9.41
C LYS A 106 -12.23 10.29 -8.00
N TRP A 107 -12.41 11.51 -7.55
CA TRP A 107 -12.01 11.88 -6.19
C TRP A 107 -12.65 10.99 -5.13
N THR A 108 -13.89 10.55 -5.37
CA THR A 108 -14.64 9.68 -4.46
C THR A 108 -14.29 8.21 -4.58
N ASP A 109 -13.51 7.81 -5.61
CA ASP A 109 -13.11 6.42 -5.78
C ASP A 109 -11.95 6.15 -4.82
N ASN A 110 -12.18 5.31 -3.84
CA ASN A 110 -11.14 4.86 -2.92
C ASN A 110 -11.34 3.37 -2.66
N HIS A 111 -10.43 2.79 -1.88
CA HIS A 111 -10.46 1.36 -1.61
C HIS A 111 -11.54 0.96 -0.61
N GLN A 112 -12.28 1.91 -0.05
CA GLN A 112 -13.38 1.66 0.88
C GLN A 112 -14.67 2.03 0.21
N ASN A 113 -15.60 1.11 0.16
CA ASN A 113 -16.94 1.33 -0.39
C ASN A 113 -17.87 1.92 0.67
N ASP A 114 -17.44 2.98 1.33
CA ASP A 114 -18.26 3.68 2.30
C ASP A 114 -18.84 4.92 1.63
N PRO A 115 -20.17 5.04 1.50
CA PRO A 115 -20.78 6.22 0.88
C PRO A 115 -20.48 7.52 1.64
N LYS A 116 -20.02 7.42 2.90
CA LYS A 116 -19.60 8.57 3.68
C LYS A 116 -18.12 8.93 3.46
N SER A 117 -17.34 8.06 2.83
CA SER A 117 -15.94 8.30 2.53
C SER A 117 -15.85 9.12 1.25
N SER A 118 -16.17 10.38 1.36
CA SER A 118 -15.93 11.32 0.28
C SER A 118 -14.90 12.33 0.73
N PHE A 119 -13.89 12.50 -0.03
CA PHE A 119 -12.90 13.53 0.16
C PHE A 119 -12.48 14.11 -1.15
#